data_9e56e54ecd6b44e1e313828bb01caa27
#
_entry.id   9e56e54ecd6b44e1e313828bb01caa27
#
_cell.length_a   1.000
_cell.length_b   1.000
_cell.length_c   1.000
_cell.angle_alpha   90.00
_cell.angle_beta   90.00
_cell.angle_gamma   90.00
#
_symmetry.space_group_name_H-M   'P 1'
#
loop_
_entity.id
_entity.type
_entity.pdbx_description
1 polymer ?
#
loop_
_entity_poly.entity_id
_entity_poly.type
_entity_poly.pdbx_seq_one_letter_code
_entity_poly.pdbx_strand_id
1 'polypeptide(L)'
;MAARKNIPNGPPARIDTDYGTIQIEDTTVSGEPVRYYRHNGAFSSGTFLREEKKYEIVFDYPKKYEEAFRFSDIRTALMIGGAAYQYPKYYISHHTGSMDVVEIDPAAEQIAREWFFLEDLYQDYDLYRNGRLRCITADARDYLDTSDQVYDAVFNDAFSGSVPVPKLATLEAAASIKSHLIDGGIYMSNIIGSTIGRESVFLKAMIATTKKVFRYVHVLYTKPEDRNGLYTSNYMIMATDRQVEPEDRIRYHVSRFDPILTDATI
;
A
#
# COMPACT_ATOMS: atom_id res chain seq x y z
N MET A 1 -30.35 13.25 -10.16
CA MET A 1 -29.18 14.12 -10.43
C MET A 1 -28.74 14.69 -9.10
N ALA A 2 -27.80 14.03 -8.40
CA ALA A 2 -27.20 14.57 -7.19
C ALA A 2 -26.28 15.73 -7.61
N ALA A 3 -26.46 16.88 -6.98
CA ALA A 3 -25.65 18.06 -7.22
C ALA A 3 -24.18 17.69 -6.95
N ARG A 4 -23.32 17.80 -7.97
CA ARG A 4 -21.88 17.74 -7.82
C ARG A 4 -21.50 18.73 -6.71
N LYS A 5 -21.07 18.23 -5.56
CA LYS A 5 -20.38 19.09 -4.59
C LYS A 5 -19.16 19.62 -5.32
N ASN A 6 -19.13 20.93 -5.58
CA ASN A 6 -17.94 21.57 -6.10
C ASN A 6 -16.78 21.16 -5.19
N ILE A 7 -15.75 20.55 -5.77
CA ILE A 7 -14.46 20.38 -5.11
C ILE A 7 -14.11 21.78 -4.60
N PRO A 8 -13.94 21.99 -3.30
CA PRO A 8 -13.63 23.32 -2.85
C PRO A 8 -12.35 23.78 -3.54
N ASN A 9 -12.40 24.87 -4.29
CA ASN A 9 -11.23 25.64 -4.67
C ASN A 9 -10.66 26.23 -3.38
N GLY A 10 -10.04 25.38 -2.58
CA GLY A 10 -9.52 25.76 -1.30
C GLY A 10 -8.10 25.27 -1.13
N PRO A 11 -7.31 26.09 -0.45
CA PRO A 11 -5.94 25.77 -0.11
C PRO A 11 -5.88 24.56 0.81
N PRO A 12 -4.65 24.09 1.04
CA PRO A 12 -4.36 22.92 1.83
C PRO A 12 -5.07 22.93 3.16
N ALA A 13 -5.85 21.91 3.43
CA ALA A 13 -6.35 21.65 4.77
C ALA A 13 -5.21 21.02 5.58
N ARG A 14 -5.06 21.45 6.83
CA ARG A 14 -4.24 20.79 7.84
C ARG A 14 -5.17 20.21 8.89
N ILE A 15 -5.06 18.93 9.13
CA ILE A 15 -5.89 18.17 10.06
C ILE A 15 -4.95 17.44 11.02
N ASP A 16 -5.06 17.75 12.30
CA ASP A 16 -4.32 17.00 13.32
C ASP A 16 -5.23 15.89 13.86
N THR A 17 -4.70 14.66 13.88
CA THR A 17 -5.37 13.45 14.35
C THR A 17 -4.55 12.80 15.46
N ASP A 18 -5.08 11.79 16.11
CA ASP A 18 -4.36 11.01 17.13
C ASP A 18 -3.14 10.26 16.54
N TYR A 19 -3.09 10.12 15.20
CA TYR A 19 -2.02 9.41 14.49
C TYR A 19 -1.02 10.33 13.79
N GLY A 20 -1.26 11.63 13.83
CA GLY A 20 -0.34 12.61 13.26
C GLY A 20 -1.05 13.75 12.52
N THR A 21 -0.26 14.55 11.82
CA THR A 21 -0.77 15.67 11.02
C THR A 21 -0.96 15.26 9.57
N ILE A 22 -2.16 15.45 9.06
CA ILE A 22 -2.52 15.29 7.65
C ILE A 22 -2.52 16.68 6.99
N GLN A 23 -1.88 16.79 5.85
CA GLN A 23 -1.88 17.99 5.00
C GLN A 23 -2.39 17.61 3.61
N ILE A 24 -3.35 18.39 3.12
CA ILE A 24 -3.93 18.23 1.78
C ILE A 24 -3.49 19.43 0.96
N GLU A 25 -2.84 19.19 -0.18
CA GLU A 25 -2.35 20.26 -1.04
C GLU A 25 -2.63 19.96 -2.52
N ASP A 26 -3.06 20.99 -3.25
CA ASP A 26 -3.26 20.91 -4.70
C ASP A 26 -2.02 21.46 -5.42
N THR A 27 -1.60 20.77 -6.46
CA THR A 27 -0.43 21.12 -7.27
C THR A 27 -0.61 20.66 -8.72
N THR A 28 0.41 20.88 -9.54
CA THR A 28 0.47 20.40 -10.93
C THR A 28 1.70 19.53 -11.12
N VAL A 29 1.50 18.33 -11.64
CA VAL A 29 2.57 17.36 -11.95
C VAL A 29 2.48 17.03 -13.44
N SER A 30 3.53 17.34 -14.18
CA SER A 30 3.59 17.14 -15.65
C SER A 30 2.37 17.73 -16.40
N GLY A 31 1.87 18.88 -15.95
CA GLY A 31 0.70 19.55 -16.52
C GLY A 31 -0.66 19.04 -16.05
N GLU A 32 -0.70 18.03 -15.20
CA GLU A 32 -1.94 17.47 -14.62
C GLU A 32 -2.19 18.05 -13.22
N PRO A 33 -3.39 18.52 -12.91
CA PRO A 33 -3.75 18.96 -11.58
C PRO A 33 -3.88 17.72 -10.66
N VAL A 34 -3.18 17.76 -9.52
CA VAL A 34 -3.08 16.66 -8.55
C VAL A 34 -3.35 17.20 -7.15
N ARG A 35 -4.05 16.43 -6.35
CA ARG A 35 -4.18 16.63 -4.91
C ARG A 35 -3.35 15.58 -4.18
N TYR A 36 -2.49 16.05 -3.28
CA TYR A 36 -1.69 15.20 -2.41
C TYR A 36 -2.25 15.11 -1.00
N TYR A 37 -2.11 13.93 -0.44
CA TYR A 37 -2.28 13.64 0.98
C TYR A 37 -0.90 13.42 1.57
N ARG A 38 -0.50 14.26 2.51
CA ARG A 38 0.76 14.14 3.24
C ARG A 38 0.47 13.79 4.69
N HIS A 39 1.17 12.79 5.19
CA HIS A 39 1.09 12.40 6.60
C HIS A 39 2.45 12.66 7.27
N ASN A 40 2.45 13.44 8.33
CA ASN A 40 3.67 13.85 9.04
C ASN A 40 4.75 14.43 8.09
N GLY A 41 4.31 15.20 7.08
CA GLY A 41 5.17 15.82 6.09
C GLY A 41 5.60 14.94 4.92
N ALA A 42 5.39 13.62 4.95
CA ALA A 42 5.68 12.72 3.86
C ALA A 42 4.50 12.60 2.88
N PHE A 43 4.77 12.50 1.58
CA PHE A 43 3.77 12.18 0.58
C PHE A 43 3.33 10.72 0.75
N SER A 44 2.09 10.51 1.14
CA SER A 44 1.56 9.17 1.43
C SER A 44 0.52 8.72 0.41
N SER A 45 -0.21 9.64 -0.23
CA SER A 45 -1.22 9.31 -1.22
C SER A 45 -1.52 10.51 -2.12
N GLY A 46 -2.30 10.30 -3.20
CA GLY A 46 -2.69 11.36 -4.10
C GLY A 46 -3.83 10.99 -5.03
N THR A 47 -4.37 11.99 -5.72
CA THR A 47 -5.38 11.80 -6.77
C THR A 47 -5.23 12.85 -7.86
N PHE A 48 -5.49 12.48 -9.10
CA PHE A 48 -5.69 13.46 -10.16
C PHE A 48 -7.03 14.17 -9.95
N LEU A 49 -7.07 15.47 -10.24
CA LEU A 49 -8.28 16.29 -10.08
C LEU A 49 -9.14 16.33 -11.37
N ARG A 50 -8.69 15.71 -12.44
CA ARG A 50 -9.49 15.53 -13.65
C ARG A 50 -10.45 14.36 -13.49
N GLU A 51 -11.69 14.54 -13.91
CA GLU A 51 -12.77 13.57 -13.79
C GLU A 51 -12.40 12.20 -14.40
N GLU A 52 -11.80 12.21 -15.59
CA GLU A 52 -11.38 11.01 -16.32
C GLU A 52 -10.19 10.27 -15.72
N LYS A 53 -9.50 10.89 -14.75
CA LYS A 53 -8.30 10.34 -14.09
C LYS A 53 -8.43 10.20 -12.58
N LYS A 54 -9.59 10.50 -12.00
CA LYS A 54 -9.78 10.58 -10.55
C LYS A 54 -9.47 9.26 -9.80
N TYR A 55 -9.47 8.13 -10.50
CA TYR A 55 -9.15 6.79 -9.96
C TYR A 55 -7.77 6.29 -10.38
N GLU A 56 -7.05 7.04 -11.23
CA GLU A 56 -5.71 6.67 -11.68
C GLU A 56 -4.65 6.86 -10.58
N ILE A 57 -3.59 6.07 -10.67
CA ILE A 57 -2.48 6.10 -9.72
C ILE A 57 -1.56 7.29 -10.03
N VAL A 58 -1.35 8.17 -9.05
CA VAL A 58 -0.47 9.34 -9.15
C VAL A 58 1.01 8.96 -8.97
N PHE A 59 1.32 8.12 -7.96
CA PHE A 59 2.69 7.69 -7.68
C PHE A 59 3.05 6.42 -8.45
N ASP A 60 4.33 6.22 -8.76
CA ASP A 60 4.75 5.05 -9.54
C ASP A 60 4.76 3.74 -8.73
N TYR A 61 5.09 3.81 -7.42
CA TYR A 61 5.26 2.60 -6.63
C TYR A 61 3.98 1.76 -6.47
N PRO A 62 2.76 2.32 -6.30
CA PRO A 62 1.57 1.49 -6.15
C PRO A 62 1.19 0.74 -7.44
N LYS A 63 1.68 1.20 -8.61
CA LYS A 63 1.52 0.47 -9.87
C LYS A 63 2.18 -0.91 -9.83
N LYS A 64 3.16 -1.11 -8.92
CA LYS A 64 3.83 -2.42 -8.76
C LYS A 64 2.96 -3.48 -8.11
N TYR A 65 1.88 -3.11 -7.44
CA TYR A 65 0.91 -4.11 -6.98
C TYR A 65 0.26 -4.87 -8.14
N GLU A 66 0.19 -4.26 -9.33
CA GLU A 66 -0.32 -4.90 -10.55
C GLU A 66 0.55 -6.10 -11.01
N GLU A 67 1.80 -6.19 -10.58
CA GLU A 67 2.65 -7.35 -10.88
C GLU A 67 2.07 -8.66 -10.31
N ALA A 68 1.31 -8.58 -9.20
CA ALA A 68 0.66 -9.75 -8.62
C ALA A 68 -0.35 -10.41 -9.57
N PHE A 69 -1.05 -9.63 -10.39
CA PHE A 69 -2.06 -10.12 -11.35
C PHE A 69 -1.47 -10.94 -12.52
N ARG A 70 -0.17 -10.80 -12.76
CA ARG A 70 0.53 -11.63 -13.76
C ARG A 70 0.67 -13.09 -13.33
N PHE A 71 0.54 -13.36 -12.03
CA PHE A 71 0.80 -14.66 -11.44
C PHE A 71 -0.41 -15.27 -10.73
N SER A 72 -1.45 -14.50 -10.47
CA SER A 72 -2.66 -14.96 -9.79
C SER A 72 -3.89 -14.21 -10.27
N ASP A 73 -5.03 -14.91 -10.32
CA ASP A 73 -6.36 -14.29 -10.48
C ASP A 73 -6.79 -13.76 -9.11
N ILE A 74 -6.55 -12.47 -8.85
CA ILE A 74 -6.84 -11.84 -7.56
C ILE A 74 -8.28 -11.39 -7.55
N ARG A 75 -9.12 -12.10 -6.82
CA ARG A 75 -10.55 -11.81 -6.62
C ARG A 75 -10.81 -11.14 -5.29
N THR A 76 -9.98 -11.44 -4.30
CA THR A 76 -10.06 -10.87 -2.95
C THR A 76 -8.69 -10.36 -2.52
N ALA A 77 -8.62 -9.12 -2.08
CA ALA A 77 -7.38 -8.51 -1.63
C ALA A 77 -7.54 -7.84 -0.27
N LEU A 78 -6.49 -7.85 0.53
CA LEU A 78 -6.34 -7.02 1.72
C LEU A 78 -5.32 -5.92 1.42
N MET A 79 -5.68 -4.66 1.68
CA MET A 79 -4.78 -3.52 1.70
C MET A 79 -4.56 -3.09 3.15
N ILE A 80 -3.31 -3.06 3.59
CA ILE A 80 -2.88 -2.56 4.89
C ILE A 80 -2.31 -1.16 4.69
N GLY A 81 -2.99 -0.16 5.27
CA GLY A 81 -2.75 1.25 5.03
C GLY A 81 -3.62 1.80 3.89
N GLY A 82 -4.53 2.71 4.22
CA GLY A 82 -5.46 3.31 3.26
C GLY A 82 -5.02 4.69 2.80
N ALA A 83 -4.57 5.54 3.73
CA ALA A 83 -4.33 6.96 3.52
C ALA A 83 -5.49 7.61 2.72
N ALA A 84 -5.25 8.14 1.51
CA ALA A 84 -6.31 8.67 0.65
C ALA A 84 -6.83 7.65 -0.37
N TYR A 85 -6.69 6.35 -0.11
CA TYR A 85 -7.24 5.24 -0.89
C TYR A 85 -6.86 5.24 -2.38
N GLN A 86 -5.63 5.67 -2.71
CA GLN A 86 -5.18 5.76 -4.10
C GLN A 86 -5.24 4.40 -4.82
N TYR A 87 -4.56 3.37 -4.29
CA TYR A 87 -4.56 2.05 -4.90
C TYR A 87 -5.92 1.34 -4.77
N PRO A 88 -6.63 1.38 -3.65
CA PRO A 88 -7.99 0.83 -3.57
C PRO A 88 -8.95 1.39 -4.61
N LYS A 89 -8.90 2.70 -4.92
CA LYS A 89 -9.72 3.30 -5.98
C LYS A 89 -9.35 2.74 -7.35
N TYR A 90 -8.07 2.66 -7.65
CA TYR A 90 -7.57 2.07 -8.89
C TYR A 90 -8.01 0.61 -9.02
N TYR A 91 -7.79 -0.21 -7.99
CA TYR A 91 -8.18 -1.61 -7.98
C TYR A 91 -9.66 -1.81 -8.29
N ILE A 92 -10.55 -1.10 -7.61
CA ILE A 92 -11.99 -1.23 -7.82
C ILE A 92 -12.42 -0.79 -9.22
N SER A 93 -11.78 0.24 -9.78
CA SER A 93 -12.11 0.77 -11.11
C SER A 93 -11.57 -0.07 -12.28
N HIS A 94 -10.49 -0.83 -12.07
CA HIS A 94 -9.82 -1.60 -13.12
C HIS A 94 -10.02 -3.11 -13.01
N HIS A 95 -10.37 -3.63 -11.83
CA HIS A 95 -10.59 -5.06 -11.60
C HIS A 95 -12.01 -5.34 -11.11
N THR A 96 -12.43 -6.60 -11.20
CA THR A 96 -13.75 -7.04 -10.76
C THR A 96 -13.77 -7.62 -9.35
N GLY A 97 -12.62 -7.80 -8.73
CA GLY A 97 -12.45 -8.34 -7.39
C GLY A 97 -12.95 -7.41 -6.28
N SER A 98 -12.85 -7.86 -5.05
CA SER A 98 -13.15 -7.09 -3.84
C SER A 98 -11.88 -6.81 -3.04
N MET A 99 -11.89 -5.72 -2.27
CA MET A 99 -10.76 -5.32 -1.43
C MET A 99 -11.25 -4.88 -0.05
N ASP A 100 -10.60 -5.39 0.97
CA ASP A 100 -10.67 -4.87 2.32
C ASP A 100 -9.49 -3.92 2.53
N VAL A 101 -9.74 -2.77 3.11
CA VAL A 101 -8.70 -1.78 3.44
C VAL A 101 -8.71 -1.57 4.94
N VAL A 102 -7.60 -1.90 5.59
CA VAL A 102 -7.42 -1.68 7.04
C VAL A 102 -6.57 -0.44 7.23
N GLU A 103 -7.17 0.59 7.81
CA GLU A 103 -6.55 1.87 8.11
C GLU A 103 -6.71 2.20 9.59
N ILE A 104 -5.64 2.62 10.23
CA ILE A 104 -5.64 2.90 11.67
C ILE A 104 -6.28 4.24 12.01
N ASP A 105 -6.16 5.23 11.13
CA ASP A 105 -6.68 6.58 11.35
C ASP A 105 -8.11 6.71 10.81
N PRO A 106 -9.14 6.82 11.66
CA PRO A 106 -10.52 6.98 11.22
C PRO A 106 -10.74 8.25 10.38
N ALA A 107 -9.89 9.27 10.53
CA ALA A 107 -9.99 10.48 9.72
C ALA A 107 -9.59 10.25 8.26
N ALA A 108 -8.74 9.27 7.98
CA ALA A 108 -8.26 8.99 6.63
C ALA A 108 -9.39 8.64 5.65
N GLU A 109 -10.32 7.76 6.05
CA GLU A 109 -11.49 7.42 5.22
C GLU A 109 -12.39 8.63 4.99
N GLN A 110 -12.69 9.40 6.04
CA GLN A 110 -13.51 10.60 5.90
C GLN A 110 -12.88 11.60 4.94
N ILE A 111 -11.58 11.86 5.08
CA ILE A 111 -10.81 12.72 4.19
C ILE A 111 -10.83 12.20 2.75
N ALA A 112 -10.66 10.89 2.58
CA ALA A 112 -10.68 10.27 1.26
C ALA A 112 -12.05 10.41 0.58
N ARG A 113 -13.14 10.27 1.32
CA ARG A 113 -14.50 10.48 0.82
C ARG A 113 -14.76 11.92 0.44
N GLU A 114 -14.33 12.86 1.26
CA GLU A 114 -14.60 14.28 1.06
C GLU A 114 -13.71 14.91 -0.01
N TRP A 115 -12.42 14.52 -0.07
CA TRP A 115 -11.39 15.25 -0.82
C TRP A 115 -10.71 14.44 -1.93
N PHE A 116 -10.82 13.10 -1.94
CA PHE A 116 -10.07 12.22 -2.85
C PHE A 116 -10.96 11.27 -3.66
N PHE A 117 -12.22 11.63 -3.90
CA PHE A 117 -13.17 10.89 -4.76
C PHE A 117 -13.49 9.46 -4.30
N LEU A 118 -13.28 9.14 -3.01
CA LEU A 118 -13.69 7.83 -2.52
C LEU A 118 -15.22 7.68 -2.50
N GLU A 119 -15.95 8.76 -2.16
CA GLU A 119 -17.41 8.76 -2.21
C GLU A 119 -17.95 8.63 -3.65
N ASP A 120 -17.30 9.29 -4.64
CA ASP A 120 -17.63 9.10 -6.05
C ASP A 120 -17.45 7.64 -6.49
N LEU A 121 -16.36 6.99 -6.04
CA LEU A 121 -16.13 5.57 -6.33
C LEU A 121 -17.26 4.68 -5.80
N TYR A 122 -17.72 4.95 -4.57
CA TYR A 122 -18.83 4.21 -3.97
C TYR A 122 -20.12 4.33 -4.77
N GLN A 123 -20.35 5.50 -5.35
CA GLN A 123 -21.53 5.76 -6.21
C GLN A 123 -21.34 5.17 -7.61
N ASP A 124 -20.20 5.43 -8.27
CA ASP A 124 -19.95 5.02 -9.66
C ASP A 124 -19.92 3.49 -9.82
N TYR A 125 -19.48 2.76 -8.78
CA TYR A 125 -19.37 1.29 -8.79
C TYR A 125 -20.39 0.57 -7.89
N ASP A 126 -21.42 1.28 -7.39
CA ASP A 126 -22.50 0.73 -6.54
C ASP A 126 -21.98 -0.06 -5.31
N LEU A 127 -20.90 0.46 -4.69
CA LEU A 127 -20.19 -0.26 -3.64
C LEU A 127 -20.98 -0.39 -2.34
N TYR A 128 -21.94 0.50 -2.11
CA TYR A 128 -22.87 0.38 -0.97
C TYR A 128 -23.73 -0.88 -1.04
N ARG A 129 -24.04 -1.34 -2.25
CA ARG A 129 -24.88 -2.52 -2.46
C ARG A 129 -24.07 -3.80 -2.64
N ASN A 130 -22.97 -3.74 -3.40
CA ASN A 130 -22.22 -4.94 -3.77
C ASN A 130 -21.09 -5.29 -2.78
N GLY A 131 -20.67 -4.35 -1.93
CA GLY A 131 -19.67 -4.58 -0.88
C GLY A 131 -18.25 -4.90 -1.37
N ARG A 132 -17.92 -4.57 -2.63
CA ARG A 132 -16.61 -4.87 -3.21
C ARG A 132 -15.45 -4.10 -2.55
N LEU A 133 -15.73 -2.99 -1.87
CA LEU A 133 -14.75 -2.27 -1.08
C LEU A 133 -15.26 -2.14 0.36
N ARG A 134 -14.49 -2.64 1.31
CA ARG A 134 -14.76 -2.47 2.74
C ARG A 134 -13.63 -1.64 3.37
N CYS A 135 -13.98 -0.52 3.97
CA CYS A 135 -13.06 0.30 4.75
C CYS A 135 -13.20 -0.14 6.23
N ILE A 136 -12.09 -0.51 6.84
CA ILE A 136 -12.03 -1.07 8.20
C ILE A 136 -11.10 -0.19 9.01
N THR A 137 -11.64 0.53 9.98
CA THR A 137 -10.82 1.30 10.93
C THR A 137 -10.32 0.36 12.03
N ALA A 138 -9.05 -0.01 11.97
CA ALA A 138 -8.40 -0.88 12.94
C ALA A 138 -6.88 -0.76 12.87
N ASP A 139 -6.22 -1.16 13.95
CA ASP A 139 -4.81 -1.52 13.87
C ASP A 139 -4.65 -2.78 13.01
N ALA A 140 -3.79 -2.72 11.99
CA ALA A 140 -3.64 -3.83 11.06
C ALA A 140 -3.06 -5.10 11.71
N ARG A 141 -2.22 -4.96 12.75
CA ARG A 141 -1.73 -6.12 13.49
C ARG A 141 -2.86 -6.79 14.28
N ASP A 142 -3.68 -5.99 14.97
CA ASP A 142 -4.83 -6.51 15.71
C ASP A 142 -5.85 -7.16 14.75
N TYR A 143 -6.06 -6.56 13.57
CA TYR A 143 -6.92 -7.14 12.55
C TYR A 143 -6.40 -8.51 12.08
N LEU A 144 -5.10 -8.62 11.76
CA LEU A 144 -4.47 -9.88 11.36
C LEU A 144 -4.49 -10.95 12.46
N ASP A 145 -4.43 -10.54 13.73
CA ASP A 145 -4.42 -11.48 14.87
C ASP A 145 -5.85 -11.95 15.27
N THR A 146 -6.89 -11.26 14.79
CA THR A 146 -8.30 -11.53 15.20
C THR A 146 -9.24 -11.91 14.05
N SER A 147 -8.86 -11.69 12.80
CA SER A 147 -9.66 -11.98 11.61
C SER A 147 -9.40 -13.40 11.11
N ASP A 148 -10.46 -14.05 10.61
CA ASP A 148 -10.37 -15.34 9.91
C ASP A 148 -10.47 -15.19 8.37
N GLN A 149 -10.42 -13.95 7.86
CA GLN A 149 -10.54 -13.69 6.42
C GLN A 149 -9.30 -14.17 5.68
N VAL A 150 -9.50 -14.72 4.47
CA VAL A 150 -8.42 -15.21 3.60
C VAL A 150 -8.51 -14.52 2.25
N TYR A 151 -7.36 -14.16 1.68
CA TYR A 151 -7.23 -13.34 0.49
C TYR A 151 -6.34 -14.00 -0.57
N ASP A 152 -6.56 -13.67 -1.83
CA ASP A 152 -5.65 -14.02 -2.93
C ASP A 152 -4.36 -13.20 -2.86
N ALA A 153 -4.46 -11.95 -2.39
CA ALA A 153 -3.32 -11.07 -2.21
C ALA A 153 -3.44 -10.20 -0.95
N VAL A 154 -2.29 -9.91 -0.32
CA VAL A 154 -2.16 -8.92 0.75
C VAL A 154 -1.13 -7.87 0.31
N PHE A 155 -1.56 -6.62 0.28
CA PHE A 155 -0.74 -5.44 -0.03
C PHE A 155 -0.49 -4.64 1.23
N ASN A 156 0.78 -4.43 1.59
CA ASN A 156 1.18 -3.68 2.78
C ASN A 156 1.88 -2.38 2.39
N ASP A 157 1.22 -1.27 2.70
CA ASP A 157 1.70 0.11 2.48
C ASP A 157 1.55 0.95 3.77
N ALA A 158 1.75 0.31 4.92
CA ALA A 158 1.59 0.98 6.21
C ALA A 158 2.87 1.71 6.62
N PHE A 159 2.74 3.03 6.73
CA PHE A 159 3.80 3.94 7.14
C PHE A 159 3.32 4.94 8.19
N SER A 160 4.23 5.41 9.03
CA SER A 160 4.07 6.63 9.81
C SER A 160 5.03 7.70 9.26
N GLY A 161 4.49 8.60 8.44
CA GLY A 161 5.33 9.48 7.61
C GLY A 161 6.12 8.68 6.58
N SER A 162 7.45 8.70 6.64
CA SER A 162 8.34 7.90 5.77
C SER A 162 8.86 6.62 6.43
N VAL A 163 8.42 6.30 7.65
CA VAL A 163 8.92 5.15 8.41
C VAL A 163 7.90 4.01 8.33
N PRO A 164 8.29 2.82 7.84
CA PRO A 164 7.43 1.64 7.88
C PRO A 164 7.01 1.31 9.32
N VAL A 165 5.80 0.79 9.50
CA VAL A 165 5.28 0.39 10.82
C VAL A 165 6.01 -0.85 11.31
N PRO A 166 6.85 -0.76 12.38
CA PRO A 166 7.74 -1.87 12.78
C PRO A 166 7.00 -3.16 13.08
N LYS A 167 5.88 -3.10 13.79
CA LYS A 167 5.08 -4.28 14.17
C LYS A 167 4.46 -5.06 13.00
N LEU A 168 4.47 -4.50 11.79
CA LEU A 168 4.06 -5.18 10.55
C LEU A 168 5.27 -5.75 9.77
N ALA A 169 6.49 -5.57 10.30
CA ALA A 169 7.73 -6.01 9.70
C ALA A 169 8.30 -7.29 10.36
N THR A 170 7.68 -7.78 11.41
CA THR A 170 8.20 -8.89 12.23
C THR A 170 7.92 -10.27 11.62
N LEU A 171 8.62 -11.27 12.12
CA LEU A 171 8.41 -12.67 11.75
C LEU A 171 6.99 -13.11 12.06
N GLU A 172 6.48 -12.70 13.20
CA GLU A 172 5.13 -12.99 13.68
C GLU A 172 4.09 -12.33 12.76
N ALA A 173 4.30 -11.07 12.36
CA ALA A 173 3.44 -10.39 11.40
C ALA A 173 3.48 -11.06 10.01
N ALA A 174 4.67 -11.44 9.53
CA ALA A 174 4.80 -12.15 8.26
C ALA A 174 4.09 -13.51 8.28
N ALA A 175 4.15 -14.24 9.40
CA ALA A 175 3.45 -15.50 9.57
C ALA A 175 1.93 -15.30 9.63
N SER A 176 1.45 -14.26 10.34
CA SER A 176 0.04 -13.89 10.38
C SER A 176 -0.46 -13.48 8.99
N ILE A 177 0.27 -12.63 8.25
CA ILE A 177 -0.06 -12.29 6.86
C ILE A 177 -0.17 -13.55 5.99
N LYS A 178 0.76 -14.50 6.14
CA LYS A 178 0.72 -15.75 5.37
C LYS A 178 -0.51 -16.59 5.70
N SER A 179 -0.95 -16.63 6.95
CA SER A 179 -2.17 -17.36 7.34
C SER A 179 -3.46 -16.74 6.75
N HIS A 180 -3.42 -15.46 6.35
CA HIS A 180 -4.49 -14.76 5.64
C HIS A 180 -4.38 -14.87 4.12
N LEU A 181 -3.45 -15.67 3.59
CA LEU A 181 -3.37 -15.93 2.16
C LEU A 181 -3.89 -17.33 1.84
N ILE A 182 -4.59 -17.43 0.71
CA ILE A 182 -4.89 -18.75 0.11
C ILE A 182 -3.58 -19.47 -0.25
N ASP A 183 -3.66 -20.77 -0.53
CA ASP A 183 -2.49 -21.51 -1.03
C ASP A 183 -1.96 -20.88 -2.33
N GLY A 184 -0.69 -20.50 -2.32
CA GLY A 184 -0.04 -19.78 -3.42
C GLY A 184 -0.45 -18.33 -3.59
N GLY A 185 -1.14 -17.73 -2.61
CA GLY A 185 -1.44 -16.30 -2.57
C GLY A 185 -0.18 -15.43 -2.52
N ILE A 186 -0.34 -14.14 -2.77
CA ILE A 186 0.77 -13.20 -2.95
C ILE A 186 0.76 -12.13 -1.86
N TYR A 187 1.88 -11.97 -1.18
CA TYR A 187 2.16 -10.84 -0.32
C TYR A 187 3.03 -9.81 -1.02
N MET A 188 2.66 -8.54 -0.99
CA MET A 188 3.50 -7.45 -1.48
C MET A 188 3.60 -6.36 -0.42
N SER A 189 4.83 -5.85 -0.19
CA SER A 189 5.09 -4.79 0.79
C SER A 189 5.95 -3.69 0.21
N ASN A 190 5.48 -2.45 0.30
CA ASN A 190 6.27 -1.27 -0.04
C ASN A 190 7.31 -1.01 1.05
N ILE A 191 8.57 -0.79 0.65
CA ILE A 191 9.68 -0.46 1.55
C ILE A 191 10.47 0.68 0.95
N ILE A 192 10.74 1.71 1.74
CA ILE A 192 11.66 2.78 1.38
C ILE A 192 13.07 2.39 1.82
N GLY A 193 14.01 2.36 0.89
CA GLY A 193 15.39 1.96 1.20
C GLY A 193 16.29 1.90 -0.02
N SER A 194 17.43 1.24 0.11
CA SER A 194 18.37 0.91 -0.98
C SER A 194 18.97 -0.47 -0.76
N THR A 195 19.75 -0.99 -1.70
CA THR A 195 20.43 -2.29 -1.50
C THR A 195 21.81 -2.16 -0.86
N ILE A 196 22.31 -0.94 -0.69
CA ILE A 196 23.64 -0.62 -0.15
C ILE A 196 23.57 0.45 0.94
N GLY A 197 24.62 0.54 1.74
CA GLY A 197 24.78 1.57 2.75
C GLY A 197 23.78 1.44 3.92
N ARG A 198 23.61 2.54 4.66
CA ARG A 198 22.76 2.58 5.85
C ARG A 198 21.28 2.32 5.52
N GLU A 199 20.81 2.85 4.41
CA GLU A 199 19.42 2.73 3.96
C GLU A 199 19.06 1.30 3.51
N SER A 200 20.03 0.38 3.43
CA SER A 200 19.79 -1.02 3.12
C SER A 200 19.44 -1.88 4.34
N VAL A 201 19.68 -1.39 5.55
CA VAL A 201 19.60 -2.21 6.77
C VAL A 201 18.18 -2.72 6.98
N PHE A 202 17.20 -1.83 6.92
CA PHE A 202 15.80 -2.22 7.11
C PHE A 202 15.28 -3.09 5.95
N LEU A 203 15.62 -2.75 4.70
CA LEU A 203 15.23 -3.55 3.55
C LEU A 203 15.79 -4.99 3.64
N LYS A 204 17.07 -5.14 4.02
CA LYS A 204 17.68 -6.46 4.20
C LYS A 204 17.04 -7.25 5.34
N ALA A 205 16.76 -6.59 6.46
CA ALA A 205 16.07 -7.21 7.58
C ALA A 205 14.67 -7.69 7.19
N MET A 206 13.90 -6.87 6.47
CA MET A 206 12.59 -7.26 5.94
C MET A 206 12.68 -8.45 4.99
N ILE A 207 13.64 -8.45 4.06
CA ILE A 207 13.85 -9.59 3.14
C ILE A 207 14.22 -10.83 3.94
N ALA A 208 15.16 -10.73 4.90
CA ALA A 208 15.62 -11.86 5.72
C ALA A 208 14.46 -12.45 6.54
N THR A 209 13.63 -11.58 7.13
CA THR A 209 12.44 -11.96 7.92
C THR A 209 11.41 -12.64 7.03
N THR A 210 11.05 -12.03 5.90
CA THR A 210 10.05 -12.55 4.96
C THR A 210 10.46 -13.93 4.41
N LYS A 211 11.75 -14.15 4.16
CA LYS A 211 12.33 -15.44 3.71
C LYS A 211 12.23 -16.56 4.76
N LYS A 212 11.97 -16.26 6.02
CA LYS A 212 11.71 -17.29 7.04
C LYS A 212 10.30 -17.88 6.91
N VAL A 213 9.40 -17.16 6.25
CA VAL A 213 7.97 -17.49 6.17
C VAL A 213 7.58 -17.95 4.76
N PHE A 214 8.05 -17.25 3.72
CA PHE A 214 7.71 -17.51 2.33
C PHE A 214 8.85 -18.20 1.58
N ARG A 215 8.48 -19.11 0.68
CA ARG A 215 9.44 -19.90 -0.11
C ARG A 215 10.17 -19.05 -1.16
N TYR A 216 9.45 -18.13 -1.81
CA TYR A 216 9.98 -17.26 -2.85
C TYR A 216 9.78 -15.81 -2.42
N VAL A 217 10.87 -15.04 -2.42
CA VAL A 217 10.88 -13.63 -2.06
C VAL A 217 11.68 -12.88 -3.10
N HIS A 218 11.06 -11.91 -3.74
CA HIS A 218 11.63 -11.04 -4.76
C HIS A 218 11.60 -9.60 -4.29
N VAL A 219 12.54 -8.79 -4.77
CA VAL A 219 12.53 -7.34 -4.56
C VAL A 219 12.44 -6.69 -5.94
N LEU A 220 11.42 -5.87 -6.12
CA LEU A 220 11.13 -5.19 -7.38
C LEU A 220 11.49 -3.71 -7.26
N TYR A 221 12.11 -3.14 -8.30
CA TYR A 221 12.20 -1.69 -8.40
C TYR A 221 10.87 -1.11 -8.86
N THR A 222 10.57 0.11 -8.44
CA THR A 222 9.31 0.78 -8.79
C THR A 222 9.49 1.77 -9.94
N LYS A 223 10.75 2.15 -10.23
CA LYS A 223 11.12 3.04 -11.35
C LYS A 223 12.33 2.46 -12.08
N PRO A 224 12.42 2.57 -13.41
CA PRO A 224 13.53 2.04 -14.20
C PRO A 224 14.92 2.52 -13.76
N GLU A 225 15.05 3.75 -13.27
CA GLU A 225 16.29 4.33 -12.75
C GLU A 225 16.79 3.63 -11.47
N ASP A 226 15.89 2.98 -10.72
CA ASP A 226 16.21 2.30 -9.46
C ASP A 226 16.57 0.82 -9.63
N ARG A 227 16.63 0.32 -10.88
CA ARG A 227 16.86 -1.10 -11.21
C ARG A 227 18.15 -1.69 -10.65
N ASN A 228 19.13 -0.86 -10.33
CA ASN A 228 20.39 -1.28 -9.74
C ASN A 228 20.34 -1.33 -8.20
N GLY A 229 19.27 -0.80 -7.58
CA GLY A 229 19.10 -0.78 -6.13
C GLY A 229 19.98 0.20 -5.37
N LEU A 230 20.69 1.10 -6.04
CA LEU A 230 21.70 1.96 -5.42
C LEU A 230 21.13 3.21 -4.75
N TYR A 231 19.93 3.62 -5.18
CA TYR A 231 19.29 4.83 -4.67
C TYR A 231 18.26 4.49 -3.60
N THR A 232 18.09 5.39 -2.64
CA THR A 232 16.96 5.34 -1.71
C THR A 232 15.68 5.65 -2.47
N SER A 233 14.81 4.67 -2.57
CA SER A 233 13.55 4.71 -3.31
C SER A 233 12.54 3.75 -2.71
N ASN A 234 11.34 3.71 -3.27
CA ASN A 234 10.38 2.66 -2.98
C ASN A 234 10.79 1.37 -3.69
N TYR A 235 10.90 0.29 -2.96
CA TYR A 235 11.07 -1.06 -3.46
C TYR A 235 9.90 -1.92 -3.00
N MET A 236 9.48 -2.84 -3.84
CA MET A 236 8.38 -3.74 -3.52
C MET A 236 8.93 -5.13 -3.19
N ILE A 237 8.74 -5.60 -1.96
CA ILE A 237 8.95 -7.00 -1.62
C ILE A 237 7.72 -7.76 -2.13
N MET A 238 7.92 -8.78 -2.97
CA MET A 238 6.91 -9.72 -3.41
C MET A 238 7.24 -11.11 -2.89
N ALA A 239 6.34 -11.72 -2.14
CA ALA A 239 6.56 -13.00 -1.49
C ALA A 239 5.38 -13.96 -1.72
N THR A 240 5.70 -15.23 -1.97
CA THR A 240 4.71 -16.29 -2.22
C THR A 240 5.35 -17.68 -2.04
N ASP A 241 4.53 -18.72 -1.91
CA ASP A 241 5.02 -20.10 -1.92
C ASP A 241 4.99 -20.75 -3.33
N ARG A 242 4.45 -20.03 -4.34
CA ARG A 242 4.50 -20.44 -5.74
C ARG A 242 5.78 -19.94 -6.41
N GLN A 243 6.32 -20.73 -7.32
CA GLN A 243 7.43 -20.28 -8.15
C GLN A 243 6.93 -19.25 -9.17
N VAL A 244 7.42 -18.03 -9.06
CA VAL A 244 7.11 -16.89 -9.92
C VAL A 244 8.40 -16.20 -10.37
N GLU A 245 8.36 -15.55 -11.53
CA GLU A 245 9.50 -14.86 -12.13
C GLU A 245 9.10 -13.42 -12.52
N PRO A 246 9.02 -12.47 -11.54
CA PRO A 246 8.72 -11.07 -11.83
C PRO A 246 9.81 -10.46 -12.71
N GLU A 247 9.44 -9.53 -13.61
CA GLU A 247 10.39 -8.92 -14.56
C GLU A 247 11.30 -7.88 -13.90
N ASP A 248 10.74 -7.02 -13.06
CA ASP A 248 11.42 -5.85 -12.49
C ASP A 248 12.22 -6.17 -11.22
N ARG A 249 12.83 -7.35 -11.18
CA ARG A 249 13.63 -7.79 -10.02
C ARG A 249 14.96 -7.08 -9.96
N ILE A 250 15.33 -6.69 -8.74
CA ILE A 250 16.72 -6.32 -8.44
C ILE A 250 17.47 -7.52 -7.83
N ARG A 251 18.77 -7.54 -8.03
CA ARG A 251 19.65 -8.45 -7.30
C ARG A 251 19.91 -7.86 -5.93
N TYR A 252 19.69 -8.65 -4.89
CA TYR A 252 19.99 -8.28 -3.53
C TYR A 252 20.80 -9.39 -2.86
N HIS A 253 21.57 -9.01 -1.85
CA HIS A 253 22.28 -9.95 -1.02
C HIS A 253 21.78 -9.86 0.42
N VAL A 254 21.37 -10.99 0.98
CA VAL A 254 21.01 -11.14 2.38
C VAL A 254 22.03 -12.09 3.02
N SER A 255 22.72 -11.59 4.03
CA SER A 255 23.67 -12.34 4.83
C SER A 255 22.93 -13.12 5.93
N ARG A 256 23.54 -14.22 6.40
CA ARG A 256 23.08 -14.91 7.62
C ARG A 256 23.15 -14.03 8.89
N PHE A 257 23.81 -12.89 8.80
CA PHE A 257 23.95 -11.92 9.90
C PHE A 257 22.92 -10.78 9.80
N ASP A 258 22.17 -10.67 8.71
CA ASP A 258 21.10 -9.68 8.65
C ASP A 258 20.01 -10.02 9.68
N PRO A 259 19.55 -9.02 10.45
CA PRO A 259 18.64 -9.28 11.56
C PRO A 259 17.31 -9.84 11.07
N ILE A 260 16.77 -10.77 11.83
CA ILE A 260 15.38 -11.19 11.74
C ILE A 260 14.59 -10.31 12.71
N LEU A 261 13.63 -9.57 12.20
CA LEU A 261 12.77 -8.73 13.01
C LEU A 261 11.73 -9.62 13.71
N THR A 262 11.58 -9.45 15.01
CA THR A 262 10.57 -10.16 15.82
C THR A 262 9.85 -9.17 16.72
N ASP A 263 8.67 -9.51 17.21
CA ASP A 263 7.92 -8.67 18.16
C ASP A 263 8.73 -8.36 19.42
N ALA A 264 9.70 -9.20 19.78
CA ALA A 264 10.59 -8.98 20.92
C ALA A 264 11.76 -8.02 20.62
N THR A 265 12.03 -7.69 19.34
CA THR A 265 13.20 -6.89 18.92
C THR A 265 12.88 -5.53 18.35
N ILE A 266 11.59 -5.18 18.22
CA ILE A 266 11.09 -3.89 17.71
C ILE A 266 10.58 -2.98 18.81
#